data_5c5562d3864590c4e076b26077b3767d
#
_entry.id   5c5562d3864590c4e076b26077b3767d
#
_cell.length_a   1.000
_cell.length_b   1.000
_cell.length_c   1.000
_cell.angle_alpha   90.00
_cell.angle_beta   90.00
_cell.angle_gamma   90.00
#
_symmetry.space_group_name_H-M   'P 1'
#
loop_
_entity.id
_entity.type
_entity.pdbx_description
1 polymer ?
#
loop_
_entity_poly.entity_id
_entity_poly.type
_entity_poly.pdbx_seq_one_letter_code
_entity_poly.pdbx_strand_id
1 'polypeptide(L)'
;RQPRLQKIAREAIKQCGRSFVPQVGDACRLLDCDLSAYDLTLCAYETTPRTSLKRALSYCHAPKSLAILIGPEGGFASYEIEALCQRGVVPVSLGPRILRTETASPALLAAVLYHYGQWED
;
A
#
# COMPACT_ATOMS: atom_id res chain seq x y z
N ARG A 1 3.90 9.74 -19.19
CA ARG A 1 4.25 8.66 -18.26
C ARG A 1 3.05 7.93 -17.71
N GLN A 2 2.06 8.69 -17.25
CA GLN A 2 0.81 8.10 -16.79
C GLN A 2 0.11 7.31 -17.89
N PRO A 3 -0.01 7.79 -19.15
CA PRO A 3 -0.62 6.99 -20.23
C PRO A 3 0.12 5.68 -20.50
N ARG A 4 1.45 5.67 -20.37
CA ARG A 4 2.23 4.44 -20.53
C ARG A 4 1.94 3.44 -19.44
N LEU A 5 1.87 3.88 -18.17
CA LEU A 5 1.56 3.02 -17.05
C LEU A 5 0.14 2.48 -17.14
N GLN A 6 -0.80 3.30 -17.60
CA GLN A 6 -2.18 2.86 -17.80
C GLN A 6 -2.27 1.78 -18.88
N LYS A 7 -1.46 1.91 -19.94
CA LYS A 7 -1.41 0.88 -20.97
C LYS A 7 -0.87 -0.43 -20.43
N ILE A 8 0.18 -0.37 -19.62
CA ILE A 8 0.75 -1.56 -18.97
C ILE A 8 -0.31 -2.23 -18.08
N ALA A 9 -1.06 -1.46 -17.32
CA ALA A 9 -2.13 -1.99 -16.48
C ALA A 9 -3.19 -2.71 -17.30
N ARG A 10 -3.59 -2.14 -18.43
CA ARG A 10 -4.57 -2.76 -19.34
C ARG A 10 -4.07 -4.08 -19.91
N GLU A 11 -2.79 -4.14 -20.28
CA GLU A 11 -2.22 -5.37 -20.78
C GLU A 11 -2.15 -6.44 -19.69
N ALA A 12 -1.81 -6.04 -18.48
CA ALA A 12 -1.72 -6.96 -17.36
C ALA A 12 -3.05 -7.66 -17.05
N ILE A 13 -4.18 -6.94 -17.09
CA ILE A 13 -5.46 -7.54 -16.76
C ILE A 13 -5.92 -8.55 -17.81
N LYS A 14 -5.44 -8.46 -19.04
CA LYS A 14 -5.74 -9.46 -20.06
C LYS A 14 -5.20 -10.82 -19.70
N GLN A 15 -4.11 -10.86 -18.94
CA GLN A 15 -3.50 -12.12 -18.51
C GLN A 15 -4.14 -12.66 -17.23
N CYS A 16 -4.52 -11.79 -16.31
CA CYS A 16 -5.03 -12.23 -15.01
C CYS A 16 -6.56 -12.31 -14.94
N GLY A 17 -7.27 -11.92 -15.98
CA GLY A 17 -8.71 -12.09 -16.05
C GLY A 17 -9.54 -11.15 -15.18
N ARG A 18 -8.98 -10.02 -14.77
CA ARG A 18 -9.75 -9.05 -13.99
C ARG A 18 -10.86 -8.44 -14.83
N SER A 19 -11.97 -8.11 -14.18
CA SER A 19 -13.14 -7.56 -14.87
C SER A 19 -13.04 -6.06 -15.12
N PHE A 20 -12.11 -5.36 -14.48
CA PHE A 20 -11.93 -3.92 -14.69
C PHE A 20 -10.45 -3.55 -14.62
N VAL A 21 -10.11 -2.43 -15.26
CA VAL A 21 -8.73 -1.94 -15.36
C VAL A 21 -8.38 -1.08 -14.16
N PRO A 22 -7.27 -1.35 -13.48
CA PRO A 22 -6.81 -0.44 -12.43
C PRO A 22 -6.52 0.95 -13.01
N GLN A 23 -6.91 1.98 -12.28
CA GLN A 23 -6.63 3.36 -12.66
C GLN A 23 -5.24 3.74 -12.23
N VAL A 24 -4.45 4.31 -13.16
CA VAL A 24 -3.15 4.87 -12.84
C VAL A 24 -3.31 6.39 -12.79
N GLY A 25 -3.21 6.95 -11.59
CA GLY A 25 -3.37 8.38 -11.39
C GLY A 25 -2.13 9.17 -11.79
N ASP A 26 -2.26 10.48 -11.80
CA ASP A 26 -1.16 11.38 -12.09
C ASP A 26 -0.17 11.40 -10.93
N ALA A 27 1.09 11.66 -11.23
CA ALA A 27 2.11 11.78 -10.21
C ALA A 27 1.83 13.01 -9.33
N CYS A 28 2.02 12.87 -8.03
CA CYS A 28 1.91 13.95 -7.08
C CYS A 28 2.90 13.72 -5.95
N ARG A 29 3.12 14.76 -5.14
CA ARG A 29 3.96 14.62 -3.96
C ARG A 29 3.23 13.81 -2.91
N LEU A 30 3.97 13.02 -2.14
CA LEU A 30 3.38 12.14 -1.13
C LEU A 30 2.47 12.89 -0.16
N LEU A 31 2.93 13.99 0.40
CA LEU A 31 2.18 14.73 1.41
C LEU A 31 1.04 15.56 0.82
N ASP A 32 0.95 15.66 -0.51
CA ASP A 32 -0.14 16.31 -1.20
C ASP A 32 -1.24 15.32 -1.58
N CYS A 33 -1.02 14.03 -1.42
CA CYS A 33 -2.04 13.02 -1.73
C CYS A 33 -3.16 13.06 -0.69
N ASP A 34 -4.40 12.95 -1.16
CA ASP A 34 -5.55 12.87 -0.26
C ASP A 34 -5.78 11.41 0.12
N LEU A 35 -5.50 11.09 1.37
CA LEU A 35 -5.66 9.74 1.91
C LEU A 35 -6.90 9.60 2.78
N SER A 36 -7.68 10.67 2.93
CA SER A 36 -8.81 10.69 3.85
C SER A 36 -9.98 9.81 3.41
N ALA A 37 -10.03 9.47 2.12
CA ALA A 37 -11.12 8.66 1.57
C ALA A 37 -10.99 7.17 1.89
N TYR A 38 -9.83 6.73 2.36
CA TYR A 38 -9.59 5.31 2.63
C TYR A 38 -9.90 4.96 4.08
N ASP A 39 -10.52 3.81 4.27
CA ASP A 39 -10.85 3.34 5.63
C ASP A 39 -9.59 2.97 6.42
N LEU A 40 -8.57 2.51 5.72
CA LEU A 40 -7.31 2.14 6.35
C LEU A 40 -6.18 2.46 5.38
N THR A 41 -5.15 3.14 5.88
CA THR A 41 -3.95 3.43 5.09
C THR A 41 -2.73 2.91 5.84
N LEU A 42 -1.95 2.06 5.17
CA LEU A 42 -0.74 1.46 5.72
C LEU A 42 0.47 1.98 4.96
N CYS A 43 1.59 2.12 5.66
CA CYS A 43 2.86 2.34 4.97
C CYS A 43 3.91 1.35 5.48
N ALA A 44 4.67 0.77 4.57
CA ALA A 44 5.75 -0.14 4.93
C ALA A 44 6.92 0.67 5.46
N TYR A 45 7.35 0.40 6.68
CA TYR A 45 8.41 1.16 7.33
C TYR A 45 9.27 0.23 8.18
N GLU A 46 10.58 0.41 8.09
CA GLU A 46 11.52 -0.53 8.69
C GLU A 46 12.00 -0.11 10.08
N THR A 47 11.76 1.14 10.47
CA THR A 47 12.18 1.64 11.78
C THR A 47 10.98 2.05 12.60
N THR A 48 11.23 2.46 13.84
CA THR A 48 10.16 2.94 14.72
C THR A 48 9.74 4.36 14.34
N PRO A 49 8.47 4.76 14.49
CA PRO A 49 7.38 3.94 15.01
C PRO A 49 6.81 2.98 13.96
N ARG A 50 6.50 1.76 14.37
CA ARG A 50 5.84 0.80 13.48
C ARG A 50 5.16 -0.27 14.33
N THR A 51 4.20 -0.97 13.73
CA THR A 51 3.56 -2.11 14.37
C THR A 51 3.57 -3.29 13.40
N SER A 52 3.26 -4.49 13.89
CA SER A 52 3.17 -5.65 13.01
C SER A 52 2.00 -5.48 12.04
N LEU A 53 2.15 -6.04 10.85
CA LEU A 53 1.06 -6.00 9.88
C LEU A 53 -0.21 -6.66 10.44
N LYS A 54 -0.06 -7.80 11.09
CA LYS A 54 -1.21 -8.52 11.67
C LYS A 54 -1.98 -7.63 12.64
N ARG A 55 -1.27 -6.92 13.49
CA ARG A 55 -1.90 -6.02 14.46
C ARG A 55 -2.57 -4.84 13.77
N ALA A 56 -1.89 -4.26 12.79
CA ALA A 56 -2.45 -3.13 12.05
C ALA A 56 -3.75 -3.50 11.34
N LEU A 57 -3.81 -4.68 10.74
CA LEU A 57 -5.01 -5.14 10.05
C LEU A 57 -6.16 -5.44 11.01
N SER A 58 -5.86 -5.69 12.27
CA SER A 58 -6.90 -5.90 13.29
C SER A 58 -7.63 -4.63 13.67
N TYR A 59 -7.10 -3.46 13.32
CA TYR A 59 -7.74 -2.17 13.63
C TYR A 59 -9.01 -1.94 12.81
N CYS A 60 -9.16 -2.62 11.70
CA CYS A 60 -10.32 -2.47 10.83
C CYS A 60 -10.72 -3.84 10.29
N HIS A 61 -11.90 -4.32 10.68
CA HIS A 61 -12.33 -5.68 10.33
C HIS A 61 -12.75 -5.83 8.88
N ALA A 62 -13.37 -4.83 8.31
CA ALA A 62 -13.93 -4.92 6.97
C ALA A 62 -13.82 -3.58 6.24
N PRO A 63 -12.60 -3.15 5.91
CA PRO A 63 -12.45 -1.89 5.19
C PRO A 63 -13.07 -2.01 3.80
N LYS A 64 -13.80 -0.99 3.40
CA LYS A 64 -14.33 -0.89 2.04
C LYS A 64 -13.24 -0.41 1.09
N SER A 65 -12.27 0.32 1.61
CA SER A 65 -11.14 0.82 0.84
C SER A 65 -9.89 0.81 1.71
N LEU A 66 -8.76 0.49 1.09
CA LEU A 66 -7.50 0.40 1.78
C LEU A 66 -6.40 0.90 0.86
N ALA A 67 -5.52 1.74 1.40
CA ALA A 67 -4.35 2.23 0.66
C ALA A 67 -3.08 1.71 1.29
N ILE A 68 -2.11 1.39 0.45
CA ILE A 68 -0.77 1.04 0.91
C ILE A 68 0.25 1.97 0.27
N LEU A 69 1.20 2.41 1.07
CA LEU A 69 2.27 3.30 0.64
C LEU A 69 3.58 2.56 0.75
N ILE A 70 4.33 2.56 -0.34
CA ILE A 70 5.64 1.93 -0.40
C ILE A 70 6.65 3.02 -0.76
N GLY A 71 7.70 3.12 0.05
CA GLY A 71 8.75 4.11 -0.19
C GLY A 71 9.71 3.69 -1.28
N PRO A 72 10.55 4.62 -1.74
CA PRO A 72 11.64 4.30 -2.67
C PRO A 72 12.72 3.47 -1.96
N GLU A 73 13.79 3.15 -2.68
CA GLU A 73 14.88 2.31 -2.14
C GLU A 73 15.49 2.91 -0.86
N GLY A 74 15.52 4.22 -0.75
CA GLY A 74 16.00 4.90 0.46
C GLY A 74 14.98 4.95 1.60
N GLY A 75 13.77 4.46 1.36
CA GLY A 75 12.69 4.49 2.35
C GLY A 75 12.05 5.87 2.50
N PHE A 76 11.11 5.95 3.43
CA PHE A 76 10.50 7.23 3.78
C PHE A 76 11.44 8.02 4.70
N ALA A 77 11.45 9.32 4.55
CA ALA A 77 12.13 10.18 5.51
C ALA A 77 11.32 10.22 6.81
N SER A 78 12.01 10.45 7.94
CA SER A 78 11.32 10.46 9.23
C SER A 78 10.25 11.56 9.30
N TYR A 79 10.46 12.70 8.66
CA TYR A 79 9.45 13.76 8.67
C TYR A 79 8.21 13.37 7.87
N GLU A 80 8.38 12.55 6.83
CA GLU A 80 7.25 12.05 6.05
C GLU A 80 6.41 11.10 6.89
N ILE A 81 7.06 10.17 7.60
CA ILE A 81 6.37 9.22 8.47
C ILE A 81 5.62 9.96 9.58
N GLU A 82 6.24 10.97 10.18
CA GLU A 82 5.60 11.75 11.22
C GLU A 82 4.33 12.43 10.70
N ALA A 83 4.43 13.06 9.53
CA ALA A 83 3.28 13.72 8.91
C ALA A 83 2.17 12.72 8.54
N LEU A 84 2.56 11.56 8.01
CA LEU A 84 1.59 10.52 7.65
C LEU A 84 0.89 9.97 8.89
N CYS A 85 1.61 9.74 9.98
CA CYS A 85 1.02 9.26 11.23
C CYS A 85 0.00 10.26 11.78
N GLN A 86 0.24 11.53 11.65
CA GLN A 86 -0.70 12.56 12.08
C GLN A 86 -2.01 12.51 11.26
N ARG A 87 -1.96 11.96 10.06
CA ARG A 87 -3.14 11.75 9.21
C ARG A 87 -3.81 10.40 9.44
N GLY A 88 -3.33 9.61 10.39
CA GLY A 88 -3.88 8.29 10.68
C GLY A 88 -3.29 7.15 9.86
N VAL A 89 -2.24 7.40 9.10
CA VAL A 89 -1.53 6.32 8.39
C VAL A 89 -0.79 5.45 9.40
N VAL A 90 -0.86 4.14 9.23
CA VAL A 90 -0.27 3.17 10.17
C VAL A 90 1.02 2.61 9.57
N PRO A 91 2.19 2.92 10.16
CA PRO A 91 3.44 2.30 9.74
C PRO A 91 3.45 0.81 10.15
N VAL A 92 3.78 -0.06 9.20
CA VAL A 92 3.76 -1.50 9.44
C VAL A 92 5.10 -2.13 9.11
N SER A 93 5.44 -3.14 9.91
CA SER A 93 6.60 -3.98 9.67
C SER A 93 6.23 -5.15 8.78
N LEU A 94 7.08 -5.46 7.82
CA LEU A 94 6.94 -6.65 6.99
C LEU A 94 7.83 -7.79 7.51
N GLY A 95 8.12 -7.77 8.82
CA GLY A 95 8.92 -8.78 9.47
C GLY A 95 10.35 -8.32 9.71
N PRO A 96 11.22 -9.22 10.18
CA PRO A 96 12.59 -8.86 10.54
C PRO A 96 13.51 -8.66 9.33
N ARG A 97 13.09 -9.10 8.15
CA ARG A 97 13.91 -8.96 6.94
C ARG A 97 13.53 -7.71 6.19
N ILE A 98 14.55 -7.03 5.66
CA ILE A 98 14.34 -5.85 4.81
C ILE A 98 14.02 -6.32 3.40
N LEU A 99 12.87 -5.90 2.89
CA LEU A 99 12.45 -6.22 1.53
C LEU A 99 12.75 -5.06 0.59
N ARG A 100 13.17 -5.39 -0.62
CA ARG A 100 13.31 -4.39 -1.67
C ARG A 100 11.94 -3.82 -2.03
N THR A 101 11.92 -2.59 -2.55
CA THR A 101 10.69 -1.90 -2.91
C THR A 101 9.82 -2.75 -3.85
N GLU A 102 10.43 -3.34 -4.88
CA GLU A 102 9.71 -4.16 -5.84
C GLU A 102 9.15 -5.46 -5.25
N THR A 103 9.71 -5.90 -4.12
CA THR A 103 9.21 -7.09 -3.40
C THR A 103 8.18 -6.71 -2.34
N ALA A 104 8.39 -5.58 -1.66
CA ALA A 104 7.55 -5.16 -0.56
C ALA A 104 6.10 -4.91 -1.01
N SER A 105 5.92 -4.28 -2.17
CA SER A 105 4.59 -3.94 -2.66
C SER A 105 3.73 -5.18 -2.91
N PRO A 106 4.15 -6.15 -3.74
CA PRO A 106 3.34 -7.35 -3.95
C PRO A 106 3.20 -8.19 -2.68
N ALA A 107 4.23 -8.25 -1.83
CA ALA A 107 4.15 -9.02 -0.59
C ALA A 107 3.10 -8.43 0.36
N LEU A 108 3.12 -7.12 0.55
CA LEU A 108 2.16 -6.44 1.42
C LEU A 108 0.73 -6.58 0.87
N LEU A 109 0.57 -6.38 -0.43
CA LEU A 109 -0.74 -6.51 -1.07
C LEU A 109 -1.28 -7.93 -0.92
N ALA A 110 -0.45 -8.93 -1.15
CA ALA A 110 -0.86 -10.34 -1.02
C ALA A 110 -1.30 -10.65 0.41
N ALA A 111 -0.54 -10.18 1.40
CA ALA A 111 -0.87 -10.41 2.80
C ALA A 111 -2.21 -9.76 3.19
N VAL A 112 -2.45 -8.55 2.70
CA VAL A 112 -3.70 -7.83 2.95
C VAL A 112 -4.89 -8.57 2.33
N LEU A 113 -4.75 -8.98 1.07
CA LEU A 113 -5.83 -9.71 0.38
C LEU A 113 -6.13 -11.03 1.09
N TYR A 114 -5.10 -11.75 1.50
CA TYR A 114 -5.27 -12.99 2.22
C TYR A 114 -5.98 -12.77 3.56
N HIS A 115 -5.54 -11.76 4.31
CA HIS A 115 -6.10 -11.46 5.62
C HIS A 115 -7.60 -11.17 5.55
N TYR A 116 -8.04 -10.42 4.53
CA TYR A 116 -9.44 -10.04 4.38
C TYR A 116 -10.25 -11.03 3.55
N GLY A 117 -9.72 -12.21 3.30
CA GLY A 117 -10.47 -13.28 2.65
C GLY A 117 -10.72 -13.09 1.17
N GLN A 118 -9.93 -12.24 0.51
CA GLN A 118 -10.14 -11.94 -0.90
C GLN A 118 -9.69 -13.08 -1.82
N TRP A 119 -9.02 -14.09 -1.29
CA TRP A 119 -8.61 -15.27 -2.03
C TRP A 119 -9.57 -16.46 -1.83
N GLU A 120 -10.63 -16.27 -1.05
CA GLU A 120 -11.63 -17.31 -0.85
C GLU A 120 -12.56 -17.40 -2.06
N ASP A 121 -12.92 -18.62 -2.46
CA ASP A 121 -13.85 -18.85 -3.58
C ASP A 121 -15.31 -18.64 -3.18
#